data_5fcf92bac8156cb32a6fca15c2f8ee12
#
_entry.id   5fcf92bac8156cb32a6fca15c2f8ee12
#
_cell.length_a   1.000
_cell.length_b   1.000
_cell.length_c   1.000
_cell.angle_alpha   90.00
_cell.angle_beta   90.00
_cell.angle_gamma   90.00
#
_symmetry.space_group_name_H-M   'P 1'
#
loop_
_entity.id
_entity.type
_entity.pdbx_description
1 polymer ?
#
loop_
_entity_poly.entity_id
_entity_poly.type
_entity_poly.pdbx_seq_one_letter_code
_entity_poly.pdbx_strand_id
1 'polypeptide(L)'
;MNNKEGRVYLVGGVNGVGKSSLLQEISANYPEFEVFKGSAKFMEWLGLPPGDYKALQELPDDYKNLEVCKMMMQIFKSKPRPGKTLLIDAHYFNYKQGALIDATGEWVSFLDALFVVLAPPETILQRLELDQTTKDRARDILPPNADYNKKIEMLYGFIQATINKAQELSQKYKIPYFLIN
;
A
#
# COMPACT_ATOMS: atom_id res chain seq x y z
N MET A 1 22.53 -9.34 25.29
CA MET A 1 21.59 -8.40 24.68
C MET A 1 21.27 -8.93 23.28
N ASN A 2 20.05 -9.40 23.02
CA ASN A 2 19.66 -9.89 21.70
C ASN A 2 19.66 -8.71 20.72
N ASN A 3 20.66 -8.66 19.86
CA ASN A 3 20.68 -7.79 18.69
C ASN A 3 19.54 -8.26 17.77
N LYS A 4 18.30 -7.79 18.02
CA LYS A 4 17.20 -8.06 17.10
C LYS A 4 17.50 -7.31 15.81
N GLU A 5 17.74 -8.05 14.74
CA GLU A 5 17.82 -7.49 13.38
C GLU A 5 16.64 -6.52 13.14
N GLY A 6 16.84 -5.51 12.32
CA GLY A 6 15.76 -4.60 11.92
C GLY A 6 14.66 -5.38 11.19
N ARG A 7 13.41 -4.95 11.33
CA ARG A 7 12.24 -5.59 10.75
C ARG A 7 11.65 -4.78 9.63
N VAL A 8 10.98 -5.45 8.70
CA VAL A 8 10.31 -4.81 7.56
C VAL A 8 8.88 -5.31 7.47
N TYR A 9 7.93 -4.39 7.55
CA TYR A 9 6.50 -4.70 7.50
C TYR A 9 5.84 -4.00 6.31
N LEU A 10 4.97 -4.71 5.60
CA LEU A 10 4.05 -4.11 4.65
C LEU A 10 2.81 -3.62 5.38
N VAL A 11 2.48 -2.35 5.21
CA VAL A 11 1.22 -1.77 5.67
C VAL A 11 0.40 -1.40 4.45
N GLY A 12 -0.61 -2.20 4.17
CA GLY A 12 -1.46 -2.08 3.00
C GLY A 12 -2.91 -1.84 3.35
N GLY A 13 -3.75 -1.71 2.34
CA GLY A 13 -5.19 -1.48 2.45
C GLY A 13 -5.73 -0.73 1.24
N VAL A 14 -7.04 -0.63 1.13
CA VAL A 14 -7.73 0.12 0.07
C VAL A 14 -7.35 1.61 0.15
N ASN A 15 -7.33 2.30 -0.98
CA ASN A 15 -7.14 3.76 -0.97
C ASN A 15 -8.28 4.43 -0.16
N GLY A 16 -7.94 5.44 0.63
CA GLY A 16 -8.91 6.12 1.49
C GLY A 16 -9.10 5.52 2.89
N VAL A 17 -8.51 4.34 3.21
CA VAL A 17 -8.62 3.74 4.57
C VAL A 17 -7.93 4.56 5.67
N GLY A 18 -6.99 5.47 5.31
CA GLY A 18 -6.27 6.30 6.28
C GLY A 18 -4.84 5.83 6.60
N LYS A 19 -4.26 4.91 5.81
CA LYS A 19 -2.90 4.39 6.03
C LYS A 19 -1.85 5.46 6.28
N SER A 20 -1.76 6.44 5.39
CA SER A 20 -0.70 7.47 5.46
C SER A 20 -0.81 8.32 6.72
N SER A 21 -2.03 8.61 7.21
CA SER A 21 -2.25 9.33 8.48
C SER A 21 -1.81 8.47 9.66
N LEU A 22 -2.21 7.20 9.69
CA LEU A 22 -1.79 6.24 10.71
C LEU A 22 -0.26 6.11 10.77
N LEU A 23 0.39 5.94 9.63
CA LEU A 23 1.84 5.78 9.56
C LEU A 23 2.58 7.05 9.95
N GLN A 24 2.04 8.22 9.62
CA GLN A 24 2.58 9.50 10.05
C GLN A 24 2.51 9.65 11.58
N GLU A 25 1.39 9.26 12.19
CA GLU A 25 1.20 9.28 13.64
C GLU A 25 2.16 8.30 14.33
N ILE A 26 2.30 7.07 13.82
CA ILE A 26 3.24 6.08 14.35
C ILE A 26 4.67 6.63 14.30
N SER A 27 5.12 7.14 13.16
CA SER A 27 6.49 7.62 13.02
C SER A 27 6.80 8.88 13.84
N ALA A 28 5.78 9.69 14.15
CA ALA A 28 5.93 10.87 15.00
C ALA A 28 6.06 10.52 16.49
N ASN A 29 5.40 9.45 16.95
CA ASN A 29 5.34 9.08 18.37
C ASN A 29 6.33 7.97 18.75
N TYR A 30 6.80 7.18 17.77
CA TYR A 30 7.64 6.01 18.00
C TYR A 30 8.87 6.04 17.08
N PRO A 31 10.00 6.56 17.55
CA PRO A 31 11.19 6.79 16.72
C PRO A 31 11.86 5.51 16.20
N GLU A 32 11.50 4.34 16.72
CA GLU A 32 11.94 3.04 16.20
C GLU A 32 11.29 2.67 14.86
N PHE A 33 10.17 3.31 14.47
CA PHE A 33 9.50 3.08 13.20
C PHE A 33 9.91 4.13 12.16
N GLU A 34 10.35 3.64 11.02
CA GLU A 34 10.67 4.44 9.83
C GLU A 34 9.63 4.14 8.74
N VAL A 35 9.07 5.18 8.10
CA VAL A 35 8.06 5.02 7.05
C VAL A 35 8.68 5.14 5.69
N PHE A 36 8.53 4.09 4.88
CA PHE A 36 8.86 4.07 3.47
C PHE A 36 7.60 4.32 2.64
N LYS A 37 7.49 5.51 2.05
CA LYS A 37 6.36 5.90 1.20
C LYS A 37 6.52 5.28 -0.18
N GLY A 38 5.96 4.07 -0.38
CA GLY A 38 6.19 3.24 -1.56
C GLY A 38 6.02 3.97 -2.89
N SER A 39 4.87 4.62 -3.12
CA SER A 39 4.61 5.32 -4.38
C SER A 39 5.54 6.51 -4.63
N ALA A 40 5.87 7.29 -3.61
CA ALA A 40 6.80 8.41 -3.74
C ALA A 40 8.22 7.95 -4.06
N LYS A 41 8.67 6.90 -3.36
CA LYS A 41 9.98 6.30 -3.59
C LYS A 41 10.06 5.58 -4.94
N PHE A 42 8.95 5.02 -5.40
CA PHE A 42 8.91 4.41 -6.72
C PHE A 42 8.98 5.46 -7.84
N MET A 43 8.32 6.59 -7.70
CA MET A 43 8.49 7.71 -8.65
C MET A 43 9.93 8.23 -8.67
N GLU A 44 10.55 8.40 -7.50
CA GLU A 44 11.97 8.76 -7.38
C GLU A 44 12.89 7.74 -8.09
N TRP A 45 12.64 6.44 -7.88
CA TRP A 45 13.34 5.34 -8.54
C TRP A 45 13.27 5.41 -10.07
N LEU A 46 12.09 5.76 -10.59
CA LEU A 46 11.83 5.89 -12.02
C LEU A 46 12.30 7.23 -12.62
N GLY A 47 12.82 8.15 -11.80
CA GLY A 47 13.18 9.50 -12.23
C GLY A 47 11.98 10.38 -12.59
N LEU A 48 10.78 10.05 -12.10
CA LEU A 48 9.57 10.84 -12.33
C LEU A 48 9.48 12.00 -11.32
N PRO A 49 8.91 13.14 -11.73
CA PRO A 49 8.65 14.24 -10.81
C PRO A 49 7.77 13.81 -9.63
N PRO A 50 8.04 14.33 -8.41
CA PRO A 50 7.19 14.04 -7.26
C PRO A 50 5.73 14.44 -7.52
N GLY A 51 4.80 13.49 -7.33
CA GLY A 51 3.37 13.73 -7.52
C GLY A 51 2.85 13.53 -8.95
N ASP A 52 3.70 13.24 -9.92
CA ASP A 52 3.28 12.96 -11.31
C ASP A 52 2.72 11.52 -11.42
N TYR A 53 1.58 11.33 -10.77
CA TYR A 53 0.87 10.03 -10.82
C TYR A 53 0.34 9.71 -12.20
N LYS A 54 0.12 10.73 -13.06
CA LYS A 54 -0.34 10.51 -14.43
C LYS A 54 0.75 9.79 -15.23
N ALA A 55 1.96 10.32 -15.24
CA ALA A 55 3.09 9.66 -15.89
C ALA A 55 3.32 8.23 -15.34
N LEU A 56 3.18 8.02 -14.02
CA LEU A 56 3.28 6.69 -13.43
C LEU A 56 2.17 5.74 -13.94
N GLN A 57 0.94 6.21 -14.11
CA GLN A 57 -0.18 5.40 -14.59
C GLN A 57 -0.05 5.02 -16.07
N GLU A 58 0.59 5.86 -16.88
CA GLU A 58 0.82 5.65 -18.31
C GLU A 58 1.89 4.57 -18.58
N LEU A 59 2.73 4.25 -17.60
CA LEU A 59 3.73 3.19 -17.76
C LEU A 59 3.07 1.81 -17.85
N PRO A 60 3.61 0.89 -18.70
CA PRO A 60 3.15 -0.50 -18.78
C PRO A 60 3.21 -1.21 -17.43
N ASP A 61 2.18 -2.00 -17.11
CA ASP A 61 2.09 -2.67 -15.79
C ASP A 61 3.24 -3.67 -15.58
N ASP A 62 3.65 -4.41 -16.61
CA ASP A 62 4.79 -5.33 -16.53
C ASP A 62 6.10 -4.62 -16.21
N TYR A 63 6.32 -3.45 -16.82
CA TYR A 63 7.49 -2.61 -16.53
C TYR A 63 7.44 -2.11 -15.07
N LYS A 64 6.30 -1.60 -14.61
CA LYS A 64 6.14 -1.16 -13.23
C LYS A 64 6.42 -2.30 -12.24
N ASN A 65 5.87 -3.48 -12.49
CA ASN A 65 6.06 -4.65 -11.63
C ASN A 65 7.53 -5.06 -11.55
N LEU A 66 8.24 -5.08 -12.68
CA LEU A 66 9.66 -5.38 -12.73
C LEU A 66 10.48 -4.37 -11.92
N GLU A 67 10.22 -3.07 -12.12
CA GLU A 67 10.97 -1.99 -11.46
C GLU A 67 10.66 -1.92 -9.96
N VAL A 68 9.42 -2.18 -9.53
CA VAL A 68 9.08 -2.32 -8.10
C VAL A 68 9.87 -3.47 -7.48
N CYS A 69 9.95 -4.62 -8.15
CA CYS A 69 10.75 -5.74 -7.64
C CYS A 69 12.22 -5.36 -7.48
N LYS A 70 12.83 -4.69 -8.47
CA LYS A 70 14.24 -4.23 -8.39
C LYS A 70 14.45 -3.27 -7.22
N MET A 71 13.59 -2.26 -7.10
CA MET A 71 13.64 -1.27 -6.01
C MET A 71 13.52 -1.96 -4.65
N MET A 72 12.55 -2.84 -4.47
CA MET A 72 12.33 -3.55 -3.21
C MET A 72 13.51 -4.45 -2.87
N MET A 73 14.07 -5.18 -3.83
CA MET A 73 15.27 -5.99 -3.63
C MET A 73 16.47 -5.16 -3.18
N GLN A 74 16.60 -3.92 -3.67
CA GLN A 74 17.66 -3.03 -3.21
C GLN A 74 17.43 -2.58 -1.76
N ILE A 75 16.19 -2.28 -1.37
CA ILE A 75 15.82 -1.92 0.01
C ILE A 75 16.16 -3.07 0.95
N PHE A 76 15.83 -4.31 0.60
CA PHE A 76 16.10 -5.48 1.44
C PHE A 76 17.59 -5.80 1.58
N LYS A 77 18.43 -5.42 0.60
CA LYS A 77 19.89 -5.49 0.74
C LYS A 77 20.42 -4.54 1.83
N SER A 78 19.73 -3.44 2.05
CA SER A 78 20.05 -2.43 3.07
C SER A 78 19.11 -2.58 4.27
N LYS A 79 19.12 -3.75 4.93
CA LYS A 79 18.26 -4.02 6.09
C LYS A 79 18.24 -2.85 7.08
N PRO A 80 17.10 -2.55 7.71
CA PRO A 80 17.03 -1.56 8.77
C PRO A 80 18.04 -1.83 9.88
N ARG A 81 18.54 -0.78 10.52
CA ARG A 81 19.46 -0.93 11.65
C ARG A 81 18.82 -1.77 12.76
N PRO A 82 19.62 -2.50 13.56
CA PRO A 82 19.12 -3.20 14.73
C PRO A 82 18.26 -2.29 15.61
N GLY A 83 17.08 -2.78 16.02
CA GLY A 83 16.11 -2.02 16.81
C GLY A 83 15.23 -1.06 16.02
N LYS A 84 15.37 -0.98 14.68
CA LYS A 84 14.49 -0.24 13.79
C LYS A 84 13.52 -1.14 13.05
N THR A 85 12.35 -0.60 12.74
CA THR A 85 11.33 -1.27 11.94
C THR A 85 10.94 -0.37 10.76
N LEU A 86 11.07 -0.88 9.55
CA LEU A 86 10.66 -0.20 8.33
C LEU A 86 9.20 -0.55 8.02
N LEU A 87 8.33 0.46 7.96
CA LEU A 87 6.93 0.33 7.57
C LEU A 87 6.80 0.75 6.11
N ILE A 88 6.48 -0.19 5.23
CA ILE A 88 6.29 0.08 3.80
C ILE A 88 4.83 0.47 3.58
N ASP A 89 4.57 1.77 3.30
CA ASP A 89 3.26 2.27 2.87
C ASP A 89 3.05 1.91 1.39
N ALA A 90 2.32 0.84 1.15
CA ALA A 90 2.03 0.37 -0.20
C ALA A 90 0.61 -0.21 -0.29
N HIS A 91 0.31 -0.88 -1.40
CA HIS A 91 -0.99 -1.51 -1.66
C HIS A 91 -0.80 -2.98 -2.01
N TYR A 92 -1.79 -3.81 -1.66
CA TYR A 92 -1.89 -5.19 -2.15
C TYR A 92 -2.39 -5.24 -3.61
N PHE A 93 -3.24 -4.26 -3.96
CA PHE A 93 -3.76 -4.09 -5.30
C PHE A 93 -3.66 -2.64 -5.76
N ASN A 94 -3.39 -2.45 -7.03
CA ASN A 94 -3.69 -1.22 -7.74
C ASN A 94 -5.13 -1.31 -8.27
N TYR A 95 -5.83 -0.19 -8.24
CA TYR A 95 -7.22 -0.10 -8.68
C TYR A 95 -7.28 0.72 -9.96
N LYS A 96 -7.92 0.18 -10.99
CA LYS A 96 -8.10 0.85 -12.28
C LYS A 96 -9.50 0.55 -12.81
N GLN A 97 -10.37 1.57 -12.83
CA GLN A 97 -11.74 1.47 -13.34
C GLN A 97 -12.54 0.30 -12.75
N GLY A 98 -12.39 0.07 -11.45
CA GLY A 98 -13.06 -1.03 -10.75
C GLY A 98 -12.35 -2.38 -10.84
N ALA A 99 -11.28 -2.51 -11.62
CA ALA A 99 -10.45 -3.71 -11.67
C ALA A 99 -9.39 -3.71 -10.57
N LEU A 100 -9.06 -4.91 -10.07
CA LEU A 100 -7.98 -5.17 -9.14
C LEU A 100 -6.78 -5.70 -9.91
N ILE A 101 -5.65 -5.01 -9.80
CA ILE A 101 -4.37 -5.42 -10.38
C ILE A 101 -3.43 -5.74 -9.23
N ASP A 102 -2.93 -6.97 -9.15
CA ASP A 102 -2.00 -7.39 -8.10
C ASP A 102 -0.76 -6.48 -8.10
N ALA A 103 -0.48 -5.85 -6.97
CA ALA A 103 0.65 -4.96 -6.76
C ALA A 103 1.77 -5.61 -5.93
N THR A 104 1.62 -6.90 -5.61
CA THR A 104 2.60 -7.67 -4.85
C THR A 104 3.53 -8.44 -5.79
N GLY A 105 4.65 -8.92 -5.26
CA GLY A 105 5.63 -9.69 -6.01
C GLY A 105 6.43 -10.60 -5.09
N GLU A 106 7.44 -11.27 -5.61
CA GLU A 106 8.30 -12.17 -4.82
C GLU A 106 9.03 -11.46 -3.67
N TRP A 107 9.19 -10.14 -3.76
CA TRP A 107 9.80 -9.34 -2.70
C TRP A 107 9.06 -9.44 -1.36
N VAL A 108 7.77 -9.83 -1.37
CA VAL A 108 6.98 -10.06 -0.15
C VAL A 108 7.61 -11.15 0.74
N SER A 109 8.33 -12.10 0.16
CA SER A 109 9.03 -13.16 0.91
C SER A 109 10.11 -12.64 1.88
N PHE A 110 10.55 -11.41 1.73
CA PHE A 110 11.55 -10.77 2.58
C PHE A 110 10.95 -9.94 3.73
N LEU A 111 9.63 -9.88 3.82
CA LEU A 111 8.92 -9.17 4.89
C LEU A 111 8.84 -10.03 6.16
N ASP A 112 8.78 -9.36 7.30
CA ASP A 112 8.58 -9.99 8.60
C ASP A 112 7.10 -10.05 9.02
N ALA A 113 6.26 -9.16 8.46
CA ALA A 113 4.80 -9.17 8.68
C ALA A 113 4.05 -8.38 7.61
N LEU A 114 2.75 -8.69 7.50
CA LEU A 114 1.77 -8.00 6.66
C LEU A 114 0.71 -7.35 7.55
N PHE A 115 0.39 -6.09 7.28
CA PHE A 115 -0.69 -5.36 7.95
C PHE A 115 -1.72 -4.90 6.92
N VAL A 116 -2.99 -5.13 7.21
CA VAL A 116 -4.13 -4.62 6.43
C VAL A 116 -4.87 -3.61 7.26
N VAL A 117 -4.80 -2.34 6.85
CA VAL A 117 -5.59 -1.27 7.48
C VAL A 117 -6.98 -1.30 6.88
N LEU A 118 -7.99 -1.30 7.75
CA LEU A 118 -9.40 -1.39 7.41
C LEU A 118 -10.12 -0.10 7.81
N ALA A 119 -11.21 0.18 7.12
CA ALA A 119 -12.21 1.17 7.51
C ALA A 119 -13.56 0.77 6.89
N PRO A 120 -14.70 1.24 7.43
CA PRO A 120 -16.00 1.04 6.81
C PRO A 120 -16.04 1.58 5.37
N PRO A 121 -16.70 0.89 4.42
CA PRO A 121 -16.81 1.34 3.03
C PRO A 121 -17.33 2.77 2.88
N GLU A 122 -18.28 3.16 3.71
CA GLU A 122 -18.86 4.51 3.74
C GLU A 122 -17.79 5.57 4.09
N THR A 123 -16.96 5.28 5.09
CA THR A 123 -15.84 6.15 5.48
C THR A 123 -14.81 6.28 4.36
N ILE A 124 -14.51 5.16 3.68
CA ILE A 124 -13.60 5.15 2.54
C ILE A 124 -14.17 6.01 1.41
N LEU A 125 -15.46 5.82 1.07
CA LEU A 125 -16.11 6.58 0.01
C LEU A 125 -16.08 8.09 0.28
N GLN A 126 -16.45 8.51 1.48
CA GLN A 126 -16.41 9.91 1.90
C GLN A 126 -15.00 10.52 1.73
N ARG A 127 -13.96 9.79 2.13
CA ARG A 127 -12.58 10.25 2.00
C ARG A 127 -12.12 10.32 0.55
N LEU A 128 -12.54 9.37 -0.30
CA LEU A 128 -12.23 9.40 -1.73
C LEU A 128 -12.89 10.60 -2.43
N GLU A 129 -14.15 10.89 -2.12
CA GLU A 129 -14.87 12.04 -2.67
C GLU A 129 -14.27 13.37 -2.20
N LEU A 130 -13.87 13.46 -0.94
CA LEU A 130 -13.16 14.63 -0.41
C LEU A 130 -11.79 14.83 -1.09
N ASP A 131 -11.02 13.77 -1.28
CA ASP A 131 -9.72 13.82 -1.96
C ASP A 131 -9.85 14.32 -3.42
N GLN A 132 -10.91 13.93 -4.13
CA GLN A 132 -11.17 14.41 -5.50
C GLN A 132 -11.42 15.92 -5.57
N THR A 133 -12.13 16.45 -4.57
CA THR A 133 -12.50 17.90 -4.54
C THR A 133 -11.36 18.78 -4.03
N THR A 134 -10.49 18.27 -3.16
CA THR A 134 -9.50 19.09 -2.45
C THR A 134 -8.07 18.97 -2.98
N LYS A 135 -7.73 17.86 -3.64
CA LYS A 135 -6.32 17.57 -4.02
C LYS A 135 -6.09 17.45 -5.52
N ASP A 136 -7.09 17.73 -6.35
CA ASP A 136 -7.04 17.50 -7.81
C ASP A 136 -6.44 16.12 -8.19
N ARG A 137 -6.69 15.14 -7.32
CA ARG A 137 -6.15 13.80 -7.43
C ARG A 137 -7.26 12.85 -7.82
N ALA A 138 -7.60 12.85 -9.11
CA ALA A 138 -8.53 11.87 -9.65
C ALA A 138 -7.97 10.45 -9.41
N ARG A 139 -8.53 9.77 -8.42
CA ARG A 139 -8.27 8.34 -8.22
C ARG A 139 -9.36 7.58 -8.96
N ASP A 140 -8.99 7.00 -10.09
CA ASP A 140 -9.89 6.19 -10.93
C ASP A 140 -10.14 4.79 -10.32
N ILE A 141 -10.57 4.79 -9.03
CA ILE A 141 -10.79 3.57 -8.24
C ILE A 141 -12.17 3.00 -8.50
N LEU A 142 -13.17 3.89 -8.57
CA LEU A 142 -14.57 3.55 -8.75
C LEU A 142 -15.08 4.12 -10.05
N PRO A 143 -15.96 3.42 -10.78
CA PRO A 143 -16.58 3.96 -11.98
C PRO A 143 -17.31 5.28 -11.66
N PRO A 144 -17.11 6.36 -12.43
CA PRO A 144 -17.68 7.67 -12.12
C PRO A 144 -19.21 7.67 -12.12
N ASN A 145 -19.81 6.81 -12.93
CA ASN A 145 -21.27 6.72 -13.11
C ASN A 145 -21.94 5.67 -12.19
N ALA A 146 -21.20 5.02 -11.30
CA ALA A 146 -21.78 4.09 -10.34
C ALA A 146 -22.58 4.84 -9.29
N ASP A 147 -23.77 4.34 -8.96
CA ASP A 147 -24.57 4.85 -7.84
C ASP A 147 -23.91 4.56 -6.48
N TYR A 148 -24.42 5.17 -5.43
CA TYR A 148 -23.89 5.04 -4.09
C TYR A 148 -23.81 3.57 -3.62
N ASN A 149 -24.88 2.80 -3.79
CA ASN A 149 -24.95 1.41 -3.32
C ASN A 149 -23.91 0.55 -4.07
N LYS A 150 -23.77 0.76 -5.38
CA LYS A 150 -22.79 0.06 -6.19
C LYS A 150 -21.35 0.41 -5.78
N LYS A 151 -21.08 1.67 -5.47
CA LYS A 151 -19.77 2.10 -4.95
C LYS A 151 -19.44 1.41 -3.62
N ILE A 152 -20.41 1.34 -2.69
CA ILE A 152 -20.26 0.67 -1.39
C ILE A 152 -20.00 -0.83 -1.56
N GLU A 153 -20.78 -1.50 -2.41
CA GLU A 153 -20.59 -2.93 -2.74
C GLU A 153 -19.18 -3.20 -3.27
N MET A 154 -18.70 -2.36 -4.20
CA MET A 154 -17.35 -2.48 -4.77
C MET A 154 -16.28 -2.28 -3.72
N LEU A 155 -16.40 -1.28 -2.85
CA LEU A 155 -15.44 -1.03 -1.78
C LEU A 155 -15.39 -2.19 -0.78
N TYR A 156 -16.54 -2.78 -0.46
CA TYR A 156 -16.61 -3.99 0.35
C TYR A 156 -15.85 -5.14 -0.32
N GLY A 157 -16.09 -5.36 -1.62
CA GLY A 157 -15.36 -6.35 -2.41
C GLY A 157 -13.84 -6.12 -2.41
N PHE A 158 -13.40 -4.87 -2.52
CA PHE A 158 -11.97 -4.50 -2.48
C PHE A 158 -11.33 -4.77 -1.12
N ILE A 159 -12.05 -4.50 -0.02
CA ILE A 159 -11.61 -4.80 1.33
C ILE A 159 -11.42 -6.31 1.48
N GLN A 160 -12.42 -7.11 1.08
CA GLN A 160 -12.36 -8.57 1.17
C GLN A 160 -11.21 -9.14 0.31
N ALA A 161 -11.06 -8.66 -0.92
CA ALA A 161 -9.96 -9.06 -1.79
C ALA A 161 -8.58 -8.76 -1.15
N THR A 162 -8.45 -7.59 -0.50
CA THR A 162 -7.22 -7.19 0.18
C THR A 162 -6.90 -8.12 1.37
N ILE A 163 -7.91 -8.46 2.18
CA ILE A 163 -7.77 -9.41 3.30
C ILE A 163 -7.37 -10.80 2.77
N ASN A 164 -8.06 -11.29 1.75
CA ASN A 164 -7.79 -12.59 1.14
C ASN A 164 -6.37 -12.64 0.56
N LYS A 165 -5.92 -11.55 -0.07
CA LYS A 165 -4.55 -11.46 -0.61
C LYS A 165 -3.50 -11.49 0.50
N ALA A 166 -3.69 -10.77 1.58
CA ALA A 166 -2.78 -10.80 2.73
C ALA A 166 -2.72 -12.21 3.34
N GLN A 167 -3.86 -12.91 3.44
CA GLN A 167 -3.94 -14.28 3.92
C GLN A 167 -3.21 -15.26 2.99
N GLU A 168 -3.43 -15.15 1.66
CA GLU A 168 -2.72 -15.94 0.64
C GLU A 168 -1.20 -15.79 0.78
N LEU A 169 -0.72 -14.53 0.84
CA LEU A 169 0.70 -14.22 0.97
C LEU A 169 1.28 -14.74 2.29
N SER A 170 0.52 -14.60 3.39
CA SER A 170 0.89 -15.14 4.70
C SER A 170 1.10 -16.66 4.65
N GLN A 171 0.19 -17.39 4.02
CA GLN A 171 0.30 -18.84 3.86
C GLN A 171 1.46 -19.23 2.94
N LYS A 172 1.60 -18.54 1.79
CA LYS A 172 2.64 -18.80 0.79
C LYS A 172 4.04 -18.61 1.34
N TYR A 173 4.27 -17.49 2.05
CA TYR A 173 5.60 -17.11 2.53
C TYR A 173 5.83 -17.39 4.02
N LYS A 174 4.83 -17.94 4.73
CA LYS A 174 4.87 -18.26 6.17
C LYS A 174 5.21 -17.05 7.04
N ILE A 175 4.67 -15.88 6.69
CA ILE A 175 4.81 -14.63 7.44
C ILE A 175 3.46 -14.27 8.08
N PRO A 176 3.42 -13.71 9.30
CA PRO A 176 2.15 -13.35 9.96
C PRO A 176 1.47 -12.19 9.24
N TYR A 177 0.12 -12.16 9.28
CA TYR A 177 -0.66 -11.00 8.88
C TYR A 177 -1.57 -10.53 10.00
N PHE A 178 -1.86 -9.24 10.01
CA PHE A 178 -2.68 -8.58 11.03
C PHE A 178 -3.67 -7.61 10.38
N LEU A 179 -4.88 -7.54 10.95
CA LEU A 179 -5.91 -6.57 10.57
C LEU A 179 -5.89 -5.41 11.58
N ILE A 180 -5.93 -4.18 11.10
CA ILE A 180 -5.95 -2.95 11.90
C ILE A 180 -7.24 -2.19 11.56
N ASN A 181 -8.09 -1.98 12.55
CA ASN A 181 -9.32 -1.17 12.48
C ASN A 181 -9.11 0.20 13.10
#